data_53c045d1ed15a06633b18f97e201229a
#
_entry.id   53c045d1ed15a06633b18f97e201229a
#
_cell.length_a   1.000
_cell.length_b   1.000
_cell.length_c   1.000
_cell.angle_alpha   90.00
_cell.angle_beta   90.00
_cell.angle_gamma   90.00
#
_symmetry.space_group_name_H-M   'P 1'
#
loop_
_entity.id
_entity.type
_entity.pdbx_description
1 polymer ?
#
loop_
_entity_poly.entity_id
_entity_poly.type
_entity_poly.pdbx_seq_one_letter_code
_entity_poly.pdbx_strand_id
1 'polypeptide(L)'
;MKIGISNGSVVTLEEKIIKIYPSLRNVFPIITDRTCLNELEFNELNDLPPFELPIKSSKIICLAKNYAAHAKEMGVEPKDLPVNPSLFLKPASALIGPNENIIIPPQTQQVHHEVELAVIIGKKGKNIPLEESMSYIFGYSILLDITARDIQSIAKRDGRPWFEAKGFDTFSPIGPLIVTTDEITNPQNLDLELKLNGVTKQRGNTKDMIFKIDQIINYCSSIVTLEPGDIIATGTPDGVGPFKKGDRIEATIESIGTLKLGVA
;
A
#
# COMPACT_ATOMS: atom_id res chain seq x y z
N MET A 1 -4.40 11.90 12.40
CA MET A 1 -5.71 11.91 11.67
C MET A 1 -5.82 10.69 10.76
N LYS A 2 -6.98 10.06 10.69
CA LYS A 2 -7.28 8.99 9.72
C LYS A 2 -8.19 9.55 8.64
N ILE A 3 -7.92 9.24 7.38
CA ILE A 3 -8.62 9.83 6.24
C ILE A 3 -9.07 8.73 5.28
N GLY A 4 -10.33 8.80 4.86
CA GLY A 4 -10.91 7.91 3.87
C GLY A 4 -11.87 8.62 2.94
N ILE A 5 -12.40 7.89 1.97
CA ILE A 5 -13.52 8.33 1.13
C ILE A 5 -14.71 7.43 1.44
N SER A 6 -15.88 8.04 1.61
CA SER A 6 -17.13 7.34 1.83
C SER A 6 -18.28 8.11 1.15
N ASN A 7 -19.12 7.40 0.40
CA ASN A 7 -20.19 8.00 -0.40
C ASN A 7 -19.71 9.18 -1.26
N GLY A 8 -18.53 9.07 -1.86
CA GLY A 8 -17.92 10.09 -2.70
C GLY A 8 -17.44 11.33 -1.95
N SER A 9 -17.45 11.34 -0.62
CA SER A 9 -17.00 12.43 0.24
C SER A 9 -15.72 12.04 0.98
N VAL A 10 -14.81 12.99 1.18
CA VAL A 10 -13.66 12.77 2.04
C VAL A 10 -14.12 12.83 3.49
N VAL A 11 -13.69 11.85 4.28
CA VAL A 11 -14.02 11.70 5.68
C VAL A 11 -12.74 11.69 6.48
N THR A 12 -12.65 12.51 7.52
CA THR A 12 -11.55 12.46 8.50
C THR A 12 -12.06 11.98 9.84
N LEU A 13 -11.23 11.17 10.50
CA LEU A 13 -11.49 10.65 11.85
C LEU A 13 -10.43 11.23 12.78
N GLU A 14 -10.88 12.03 13.75
CA GLU A 14 -10.03 12.57 14.82
C GLU A 14 -10.71 12.21 16.15
N GLU A 15 -10.08 11.33 16.96
CA GLU A 15 -10.63 10.80 18.20
C GLU A 15 -12.01 10.15 17.97
N LYS A 16 -13.11 10.80 18.39
CA LYS A 16 -14.52 10.38 18.23
C LYS A 16 -15.29 11.26 17.24
N ILE A 17 -14.62 12.15 16.53
CA ILE A 17 -15.25 13.11 15.62
C ILE A 17 -14.98 12.71 14.19
N ILE A 18 -16.04 12.62 13.38
CA ILE A 18 -15.98 12.53 11.93
C ILE A 18 -16.28 13.87 11.34
N LYS A 19 -15.38 14.32 10.46
CA LYS A 19 -15.57 15.49 9.64
C LYS A 19 -15.78 15.06 8.19
N ILE A 20 -16.86 15.53 7.56
CA ILE A 20 -17.24 15.17 6.19
C ILE A 20 -17.00 16.37 5.28
N TYR A 21 -16.29 16.13 4.17
CA TYR A 21 -15.95 17.14 3.17
C TYR A 21 -16.55 16.75 1.79
N PRO A 22 -17.84 17.02 1.54
CA PRO A 22 -18.56 16.48 0.37
C PRO A 22 -18.07 17.02 -0.97
N SER A 23 -17.38 18.15 -1.00
CA SER A 23 -16.84 18.76 -2.22
C SER A 23 -15.47 18.23 -2.63
N LEU A 24 -14.83 17.44 -1.78
CA LEU A 24 -13.48 16.93 -2.03
C LEU A 24 -13.55 15.52 -2.60
N ARG A 25 -13.07 15.36 -3.82
CA ARG A 25 -12.94 14.05 -4.49
C ARG A 25 -11.56 13.43 -4.36
N ASN A 26 -10.68 14.07 -3.57
CA ASN A 26 -9.31 13.64 -3.34
C ASN A 26 -8.89 14.12 -1.96
N VAL A 27 -8.12 13.32 -1.22
CA VAL A 27 -7.68 13.63 0.17
C VAL A 27 -6.70 14.81 0.25
N PHE A 28 -6.03 15.17 -0.84
CA PHE A 28 -4.98 16.21 -0.83
C PHE A 28 -5.45 17.65 -0.57
N PRO A 29 -6.61 18.12 -1.05
CA PRO A 29 -7.10 19.46 -0.68
C PRO A 29 -7.36 19.65 0.82
N ILE A 30 -7.57 18.59 1.61
CA ILE A 30 -7.73 18.70 3.08
C ILE A 30 -6.50 19.29 3.76
N ILE A 31 -5.31 19.13 3.17
CA ILE A 31 -4.07 19.68 3.72
C ILE A 31 -4.08 21.21 3.68
N THR A 32 -4.78 21.80 2.72
CA THR A 32 -4.77 23.23 2.45
C THR A 32 -6.09 23.93 2.81
N ASP A 33 -7.23 23.25 2.74
CA ASP A 33 -8.55 23.80 3.06
C ASP A 33 -9.28 22.89 4.07
N ARG A 34 -9.31 23.34 5.32
CA ARG A 34 -9.96 22.64 6.45
C ARG A 34 -11.41 23.04 6.65
N THR A 35 -12.10 23.56 5.66
CA THR A 35 -13.51 23.94 5.79
C THR A 35 -14.38 22.68 5.85
N CYS A 36 -14.69 22.26 7.06
CA CYS A 36 -15.59 21.15 7.34
C CYS A 36 -17.05 21.60 7.20
N LEU A 37 -17.88 20.82 6.52
CA LEU A 37 -19.30 21.13 6.39
C LEU A 37 -20.19 20.41 7.42
N ASN A 38 -19.79 19.24 7.91
CA ASN A 38 -20.52 18.49 8.94
C ASN A 38 -19.57 17.80 9.89
N GLU A 39 -19.84 17.91 11.18
CA GLU A 39 -19.20 17.14 12.25
C GLU A 39 -20.23 16.18 12.84
N LEU A 40 -19.86 14.90 12.96
CA LEU A 40 -20.68 13.86 13.56
C LEU A 40 -19.90 13.21 14.71
N GLU A 41 -20.53 13.05 15.86
CA GLU A 41 -19.96 12.24 16.94
C GLU A 41 -20.21 10.76 16.67
N PHE A 42 -19.20 9.95 16.92
CA PHE A 42 -19.21 8.51 16.69
C PHE A 42 -19.16 7.74 18.02
N ASN A 43 -19.97 6.70 18.11
CA ASN A 43 -19.88 5.76 19.22
C ASN A 43 -19.05 4.51 18.88
N GLU A 44 -19.02 4.06 17.64
CA GLU A 44 -18.19 2.92 17.20
C GLU A 44 -17.78 3.02 15.72
N LEU A 45 -16.58 2.53 15.38
CA LEU A 45 -16.06 2.45 14.01
C LEU A 45 -16.93 1.61 13.04
N ASN A 46 -17.79 0.76 13.60
CA ASN A 46 -18.69 -0.12 12.82
C ASN A 46 -19.89 0.61 12.20
N ASP A 47 -20.18 1.84 12.64
CA ASP A 47 -21.29 2.66 12.11
C ASP A 47 -20.88 3.51 10.91
N LEU A 48 -19.60 3.42 10.49
CA LEU A 48 -19.12 4.10 9.30
C LEU A 48 -19.66 3.45 8.03
N PRO A 49 -20.13 4.24 7.05
CA PRO A 49 -20.41 3.70 5.73
C PRO A 49 -19.13 3.10 5.11
N PRO A 50 -19.26 2.12 4.21
CA PRO A 50 -18.11 1.46 3.63
C PRO A 50 -17.17 2.48 2.96
N PHE A 51 -15.87 2.35 3.25
CA PHE A 51 -14.85 3.18 2.63
C PHE A 51 -14.63 2.78 1.17
N GLU A 52 -14.36 3.77 0.35
CA GLU A 52 -13.99 3.65 -1.05
C GLU A 52 -12.47 3.81 -1.21
N LEU A 53 -11.97 3.71 -2.45
CA LEU A 53 -10.56 3.97 -2.77
C LEU A 53 -10.10 5.30 -2.17
N PRO A 54 -9.18 5.29 -1.20
CA PRO A 54 -8.87 6.49 -0.42
C PRO A 54 -8.05 7.53 -1.18
N ILE A 55 -7.43 7.14 -2.30
CA ILE A 55 -6.48 7.99 -3.03
C ILE A 55 -6.45 7.68 -4.52
N LYS A 56 -6.32 8.73 -5.34
CA LYS A 56 -5.93 8.63 -6.75
C LYS A 56 -4.46 8.98 -6.87
N SER A 57 -3.63 8.03 -7.26
CA SER A 57 -2.19 8.20 -7.44
C SER A 57 -1.83 8.47 -8.90
N SER A 58 -0.73 9.20 -9.12
CA SER A 58 -0.13 9.33 -10.45
C SER A 58 0.74 8.12 -10.79
N LYS A 59 1.42 7.55 -9.80
CA LYS A 59 2.28 6.37 -9.94
C LYS A 59 2.38 5.60 -8.63
N ILE A 60 2.56 4.29 -8.77
CA ILE A 60 2.81 3.38 -7.65
C ILE A 60 4.21 2.82 -7.85
N ILE A 61 5.14 3.22 -6.99
CA ILE A 61 6.52 2.75 -6.99
C ILE A 61 6.59 1.58 -6.00
N CYS A 62 7.04 0.43 -6.44
CA CYS A 62 7.12 -0.77 -5.63
C CYS A 62 8.56 -1.23 -5.46
N LEU A 63 8.87 -1.79 -4.28
CA LEU A 63 10.16 -2.38 -3.96
C LEU A 63 10.10 -3.90 -4.04
N ALA A 64 11.02 -4.48 -4.79
CA ALA A 64 11.23 -5.92 -4.77
C ALA A 64 12.20 -6.31 -3.66
N LYS A 65 11.85 -7.40 -2.92
CA LYS A 65 12.78 -8.09 -1.99
C LYS A 65 13.29 -7.20 -0.85
N ASN A 66 12.43 -6.42 -0.23
CA ASN A 66 12.83 -5.52 0.87
C ASN A 66 12.80 -6.17 2.27
N TYR A 67 12.51 -7.49 2.37
CA TYR A 67 12.59 -8.27 3.60
C TYR A 67 13.52 -9.46 3.37
N ALA A 68 14.48 -9.65 4.28
CA ALA A 68 15.49 -10.71 4.12
C ALA A 68 14.88 -12.12 4.10
N ALA A 69 13.85 -12.37 4.93
CA ALA A 69 13.12 -13.63 4.97
C ALA A 69 12.41 -13.91 3.64
N HIS A 70 11.71 -12.91 3.07
CA HIS A 70 11.08 -13.02 1.76
C HIS A 70 12.11 -13.20 0.63
N ALA A 71 13.23 -12.47 0.67
CA ALA A 71 14.30 -12.65 -0.31
C ALA A 71 14.83 -14.11 -0.30
N LYS A 72 15.04 -14.68 0.89
CA LYS A 72 15.43 -16.09 1.06
C LYS A 72 14.34 -17.06 0.54
N GLU A 73 13.07 -16.82 0.85
CA GLU A 73 11.92 -17.59 0.30
C GLU A 73 11.94 -17.62 -1.23
N MET A 74 12.35 -16.49 -1.85
CA MET A 74 12.49 -16.36 -3.30
C MET A 74 13.83 -16.87 -3.86
N GLY A 75 14.62 -17.59 -3.05
CA GLY A 75 15.88 -18.20 -3.47
C GLY A 75 17.08 -17.26 -3.55
N VAL A 76 17.02 -16.11 -2.87
CA VAL A 76 18.15 -15.15 -2.81
C VAL A 76 18.98 -15.44 -1.58
N GLU A 77 20.26 -15.73 -1.76
CA GLU A 77 21.21 -15.93 -0.67
C GLU A 77 21.54 -14.58 0.02
N PRO A 78 21.89 -14.57 1.33
CA PRO A 78 22.22 -13.34 2.05
C PRO A 78 23.31 -12.47 1.39
N LYS A 79 24.29 -13.10 0.74
CA LYS A 79 25.39 -12.45 -0.01
C LYS A 79 24.92 -11.73 -1.28
N ASP A 80 23.76 -12.12 -1.82
CA ASP A 80 23.17 -11.63 -3.08
C ASP A 80 22.01 -10.66 -2.83
N LEU A 81 21.83 -10.22 -1.57
CA LEU A 81 20.86 -9.18 -1.24
C LEU A 81 21.21 -7.89 -2.00
N PRO A 82 20.19 -7.15 -2.47
CA PRO A 82 20.43 -5.95 -3.26
C PRO A 82 21.18 -4.88 -2.44
N VAL A 83 22.18 -4.24 -3.06
CA VAL A 83 22.91 -3.09 -2.47
C VAL A 83 22.07 -1.82 -2.55
N ASN A 84 21.19 -1.73 -3.55
CA ASN A 84 20.26 -0.62 -3.75
C ASN A 84 18.83 -1.16 -3.90
N PRO A 85 17.80 -0.36 -3.58
CA PRO A 85 16.41 -0.74 -3.80
C PRO A 85 16.15 -1.15 -5.25
N SER A 86 15.54 -2.32 -5.46
CA SER A 86 15.11 -2.77 -6.78
C SER A 86 13.68 -2.30 -7.00
N LEU A 87 13.48 -1.37 -7.93
CA LEU A 87 12.20 -0.70 -8.14
C LEU A 87 11.48 -1.23 -9.38
N PHE A 88 10.15 -1.24 -9.30
CA PHE A 88 9.26 -1.40 -10.44
C PHE A 88 8.01 -0.53 -10.24
N LEU A 89 7.22 -0.36 -11.30
CA LEU A 89 6.00 0.44 -11.28
C LEU A 89 4.77 -0.44 -11.47
N LYS A 90 3.69 -0.05 -10.80
CA LYS A 90 2.34 -0.50 -11.12
C LYS A 90 1.52 0.69 -11.63
N PRO A 91 0.63 0.48 -12.60
CA PRO A 91 -0.20 1.56 -13.13
C PRO A 91 -1.24 1.99 -12.08
N ALA A 92 -1.64 3.27 -12.13
CA ALA A 92 -2.69 3.78 -11.25
C ALA A 92 -4.05 3.08 -11.47
N SER A 93 -4.30 2.56 -12.68
CA SER A 93 -5.50 1.77 -13.00
C SER A 93 -5.58 0.43 -12.26
N ALA A 94 -4.48 -0.04 -11.69
CA ALA A 94 -4.48 -1.25 -10.86
C ALA A 94 -5.06 -1.03 -9.45
N LEU A 95 -5.26 0.24 -9.03
CA LEU A 95 -5.81 0.57 -7.71
C LEU A 95 -7.28 0.19 -7.61
N ILE A 96 -7.61 -0.46 -6.50
CA ILE A 96 -8.97 -0.65 -5.99
C ILE A 96 -9.02 -0.33 -4.50
N GLY A 97 -10.19 0.03 -4.01
CA GLY A 97 -10.44 0.35 -2.61
C GLY A 97 -10.86 -0.84 -1.77
N PRO A 98 -11.17 -0.60 -0.48
CA PRO A 98 -11.75 -1.61 0.39
C PRO A 98 -13.13 -2.06 -0.10
N ASN A 99 -13.46 -3.34 0.16
CA ASN A 99 -14.71 -4.00 -0.24
C ASN A 99 -14.89 -4.21 -1.76
N GLU A 100 -13.92 -3.86 -2.58
CA GLU A 100 -13.88 -4.24 -3.99
C GLU A 100 -13.27 -5.65 -4.15
N ASN A 101 -13.44 -6.24 -5.33
CA ASN A 101 -12.93 -7.59 -5.60
C ASN A 101 -11.66 -7.52 -6.45
N ILE A 102 -10.68 -8.36 -6.09
CA ILE A 102 -9.56 -8.67 -6.97
C ILE A 102 -10.08 -9.56 -8.10
N ILE A 103 -9.85 -9.18 -9.35
CA ILE A 103 -10.24 -9.94 -10.52
C ILE A 103 -9.06 -10.76 -11.02
N ILE A 104 -9.19 -12.09 -11.06
CA ILE A 104 -8.15 -12.95 -11.62
C ILE A 104 -8.27 -12.91 -13.15
N PRO A 105 -7.27 -12.37 -13.86
CA PRO A 105 -7.33 -12.29 -15.32
C PRO A 105 -7.09 -13.67 -15.96
N PRO A 106 -7.69 -13.95 -17.12
CA PRO A 106 -7.57 -15.26 -17.78
C PRO A 106 -6.15 -15.58 -18.28
N GLN A 107 -5.27 -14.60 -18.33
CA GLN A 107 -3.88 -14.73 -18.79
C GLN A 107 -2.95 -15.41 -17.77
N THR A 108 -3.37 -15.56 -16.51
CA THR A 108 -2.56 -16.18 -15.44
C THR A 108 -3.29 -17.35 -14.80
N GLN A 109 -2.52 -18.34 -14.38
CA GLN A 109 -3.01 -19.51 -13.62
C GLN A 109 -2.57 -19.46 -12.15
N GLN A 110 -1.71 -18.50 -11.79
CA GLN A 110 -1.12 -18.45 -10.45
C GLN A 110 -0.97 -17.01 -9.96
N VAL A 111 -1.94 -16.54 -9.17
CA VAL A 111 -1.94 -15.21 -8.55
C VAL A 111 -1.59 -15.32 -7.08
N HIS A 112 -0.62 -14.52 -6.62
CA HIS A 112 -0.13 -14.48 -5.25
C HIS A 112 -0.45 -13.16 -4.58
N HIS A 113 -0.67 -13.22 -3.25
CA HIS A 113 -0.79 -12.06 -2.37
C HIS A 113 0.58 -11.63 -1.83
N GLU A 114 0.77 -10.33 -1.61
CA GLU A 114 1.93 -9.71 -0.98
C GLU A 114 1.45 -8.50 -0.18
N VAL A 115 1.39 -8.58 1.17
CA VAL A 115 0.97 -7.45 2.01
C VAL A 115 2.13 -6.50 2.25
N GLU A 116 1.89 -5.20 2.07
CA GLU A 116 2.92 -4.17 2.16
C GLU A 116 2.42 -2.92 2.91
N LEU A 117 3.32 -2.27 3.63
CA LEU A 117 3.09 -0.90 4.07
C LEU A 117 3.17 0.02 2.85
N ALA A 118 2.13 0.82 2.62
CA ALA A 118 2.12 1.87 1.63
C ALA A 118 2.50 3.21 2.28
N VAL A 119 3.49 3.89 1.72
CA VAL A 119 3.87 5.26 2.07
C VAL A 119 3.23 6.20 1.05
N ILE A 120 2.48 7.19 1.54
CA ILE A 120 1.81 8.20 0.70
C ILE A 120 2.63 9.49 0.75
N ILE A 121 3.04 9.97 -0.41
CA ILE A 121 3.83 11.21 -0.53
C ILE A 121 2.92 12.42 -0.37
N GLY A 122 3.35 13.38 0.44
CA GLY A 122 2.61 14.62 0.73
C GLY A 122 3.19 15.88 0.11
N LYS A 123 4.46 15.85 -0.27
CA LYS A 123 5.16 17.01 -0.84
C LYS A 123 5.89 16.63 -2.11
N LYS A 124 5.88 17.55 -3.10
CA LYS A 124 6.70 17.40 -4.29
C LYS A 124 8.19 17.46 -3.96
N GLY A 125 8.98 16.50 -4.47
CA GLY A 125 10.42 16.47 -4.24
C GLY A 125 11.20 15.69 -5.29
N LYS A 126 12.45 16.14 -5.51
CA LYS A 126 13.46 15.49 -6.37
C LYS A 126 14.81 15.60 -5.67
N ASN A 127 15.58 14.50 -5.67
CA ASN A 127 16.87 14.42 -4.97
C ASN A 127 16.75 14.81 -3.48
N ILE A 128 15.73 14.25 -2.80
CA ILE A 128 15.43 14.54 -1.39
C ILE A 128 16.58 14.03 -0.52
N PRO A 129 17.18 14.87 0.34
CA PRO A 129 18.21 14.43 1.30
C PRO A 129 17.65 13.35 2.24
N LEU A 130 18.50 12.41 2.66
CA LEU A 130 18.10 11.30 3.54
C LEU A 130 17.44 11.82 4.83
N GLU A 131 18.03 12.81 5.45
CA GLU A 131 17.57 13.44 6.70
C GLU A 131 16.24 14.18 6.58
N GLU A 132 15.84 14.57 5.38
CA GLU A 132 14.57 15.26 5.11
C GLU A 132 13.48 14.29 4.66
N SER A 133 13.81 13.06 4.24
CA SER A 133 12.94 12.12 3.55
C SER A 133 11.60 11.90 4.28
N MET A 134 11.63 11.71 5.58
CA MET A 134 10.42 11.48 6.38
C MET A 134 9.45 12.67 6.37
N SER A 135 9.94 13.90 6.16
CA SER A 135 9.11 15.11 6.09
C SER A 135 8.27 15.21 4.82
N TYR A 136 8.53 14.36 3.81
CA TYR A 136 7.79 14.30 2.56
C TYR A 136 6.59 13.36 2.62
N ILE A 137 6.45 12.61 3.71
CA ILE A 137 5.36 11.65 3.90
C ILE A 137 4.10 12.38 4.36
N PHE A 138 2.97 12.09 3.73
CA PHE A 138 1.64 12.48 4.17
C PHE A 138 1.09 11.50 5.22
N GLY A 139 1.23 10.21 4.96
CA GLY A 139 0.71 9.15 5.81
C GLY A 139 0.98 7.76 5.25
N TYR A 140 0.31 6.79 5.85
CA TYR A 140 0.50 5.38 5.60
C TYR A 140 -0.82 4.67 5.34
N SER A 141 -0.79 3.60 4.56
CA SER A 141 -1.94 2.73 4.28
C SER A 141 -1.47 1.29 4.14
N ILE A 142 -2.40 0.37 3.90
CA ILE A 142 -2.09 -1.01 3.52
C ILE A 142 -2.20 -1.11 2.00
N LEU A 143 -1.23 -1.74 1.34
CA LEU A 143 -1.31 -2.08 -0.07
C LEU A 143 -1.07 -3.58 -0.24
N LEU A 144 -1.79 -4.20 -1.17
CA LEU A 144 -1.46 -5.54 -1.65
C LEU A 144 -0.79 -5.45 -3.02
N ASP A 145 0.45 -5.96 -3.14
CA ASP A 145 1.13 -6.09 -4.42
C ASP A 145 0.79 -7.44 -5.05
N ILE A 146 -0.42 -7.52 -5.63
CA ILE A 146 -0.90 -8.73 -6.28
C ILE A 146 -0.04 -9.04 -7.51
N THR A 147 0.30 -10.34 -7.65
CA THR A 147 1.31 -10.79 -8.61
C THR A 147 0.84 -12.01 -9.39
N ALA A 148 0.81 -11.94 -10.72
CA ALA A 148 0.71 -13.10 -11.60
C ALA A 148 2.06 -13.83 -11.61
N ARG A 149 2.22 -14.81 -10.71
CA ARG A 149 3.51 -15.41 -10.38
C ARG A 149 4.11 -16.23 -11.52
N ASP A 150 3.27 -16.93 -12.27
CA ASP A 150 3.65 -17.67 -13.48
C ASP A 150 4.23 -16.73 -14.55
N ILE A 151 3.55 -15.61 -14.84
CA ILE A 151 4.02 -14.59 -15.79
C ILE A 151 5.31 -13.95 -15.30
N GLN A 152 5.40 -13.61 -13.98
CA GLN A 152 6.61 -13.05 -13.40
C GLN A 152 7.81 -14.01 -13.52
N SER A 153 7.59 -15.33 -13.36
CA SER A 153 8.63 -16.34 -13.47
C SER A 153 9.19 -16.40 -14.88
N ILE A 154 8.32 -16.30 -15.89
CA ILE A 154 8.72 -16.21 -17.30
C ILE A 154 9.52 -14.92 -17.55
N ALA A 155 9.01 -13.77 -17.08
CA ALA A 155 9.69 -12.48 -17.24
C ALA A 155 11.09 -12.47 -16.60
N LYS A 156 11.23 -13.05 -15.39
CA LYS A 156 12.53 -13.20 -14.71
C LYS A 156 13.51 -14.08 -15.52
N ARG A 157 13.06 -15.25 -16.02
CA ARG A 157 13.88 -16.15 -16.83
C ARG A 157 14.37 -15.47 -18.10
N ASP A 158 13.51 -14.69 -18.75
CA ASP A 158 13.76 -14.07 -20.05
C ASP A 158 14.38 -12.67 -19.93
N GLY A 159 14.67 -12.18 -18.72
CA GLY A 159 15.22 -10.83 -18.48
C GLY A 159 14.28 -9.68 -18.88
N ARG A 160 12.95 -9.92 -18.85
CA ARG A 160 11.93 -8.92 -19.23
C ARG A 160 11.41 -8.14 -18.05
N PRO A 161 10.89 -6.91 -18.26
CA PRO A 161 10.20 -6.13 -17.22
C PRO A 161 9.00 -6.89 -16.62
N TRP A 162 8.64 -6.59 -15.37
CA TRP A 162 7.57 -7.28 -14.64
C TRP A 162 6.17 -6.67 -14.84
N PHE A 163 6.04 -5.68 -15.72
CA PHE A 163 4.77 -4.97 -15.91
C PHE A 163 3.60 -5.92 -16.21
N GLU A 164 3.78 -6.89 -17.12
CA GLU A 164 2.75 -7.89 -17.46
C GLU A 164 2.30 -8.76 -16.27
N ALA A 165 3.18 -8.92 -15.27
CA ALA A 165 2.88 -9.73 -14.08
C ALA A 165 2.28 -8.93 -12.92
N LYS A 166 2.51 -7.62 -12.89
CA LYS A 166 2.21 -6.73 -11.76
C LYS A 166 1.17 -5.66 -12.09
N GLY A 167 0.92 -5.38 -13.36
CA GLY A 167 0.17 -4.22 -13.82
C GLY A 167 -1.29 -4.49 -14.20
N PHE A 168 -1.84 -5.67 -13.93
CA PHE A 168 -3.27 -5.92 -14.18
C PHE A 168 -4.16 -5.00 -13.35
N ASP A 169 -5.30 -4.64 -13.90
CA ASP A 169 -6.35 -3.95 -13.15
C ASP A 169 -6.68 -4.75 -11.87
N THR A 170 -7.02 -4.06 -10.79
CA THR A 170 -7.29 -4.61 -9.45
C THR A 170 -6.10 -5.22 -8.71
N PHE A 171 -4.89 -5.18 -9.26
CA PHE A 171 -3.70 -5.79 -8.65
C PHE A 171 -2.98 -4.90 -7.62
N SER A 172 -3.56 -3.73 -7.28
CA SER A 172 -3.05 -2.83 -6.23
C SER A 172 -4.17 -2.40 -5.27
N PRO A 173 -4.82 -3.35 -4.56
CA PRO A 173 -5.76 -2.97 -3.51
C PRO A 173 -5.09 -2.10 -2.45
N ILE A 174 -5.73 -0.99 -2.04
CA ILE A 174 -5.22 -0.08 -1.02
C ILE A 174 -6.32 0.35 -0.05
N GLY A 175 -5.97 0.53 1.21
CA GLY A 175 -6.88 0.99 2.26
C GLY A 175 -6.60 0.33 3.61
N PRO A 176 -7.57 0.30 4.53
CA PRO A 176 -8.91 0.88 4.39
C PRO A 176 -8.91 2.41 4.44
N LEU A 177 -7.92 3.01 5.09
CA LEU A 177 -7.75 4.43 5.35
C LEU A 177 -6.31 4.85 5.09
N ILE A 178 -6.07 6.15 4.99
CA ILE A 178 -4.74 6.75 5.14
C ILE A 178 -4.63 7.27 6.57
N VAL A 179 -3.59 6.86 7.29
CA VAL A 179 -3.28 7.32 8.64
C VAL A 179 -2.09 8.27 8.55
N THR A 180 -2.27 9.50 8.98
CA THR A 180 -1.26 10.56 8.87
C THR A 180 -0.09 10.34 9.83
N THR A 181 1.05 11.00 9.56
CA THR A 181 2.31 10.79 10.27
C THR A 181 2.27 11.19 11.74
N ASP A 182 1.34 12.04 12.16
CA ASP A 182 1.11 12.40 13.57
C ASP A 182 0.52 11.26 14.40
N GLU A 183 -0.22 10.33 13.77
CA GLU A 183 -0.77 9.14 14.44
C GLU A 183 0.23 7.97 14.47
N ILE A 184 1.08 7.86 13.45
CA ILE A 184 2.11 6.81 13.36
C ILE A 184 3.48 7.43 13.53
N THR A 185 3.96 7.47 14.77
CA THR A 185 5.24 8.08 15.12
C THR A 185 6.44 7.20 14.78
N ASN A 186 6.24 5.87 14.68
CA ASN A 186 7.31 4.93 14.33
C ASN A 186 6.86 3.95 13.23
N PRO A 187 6.82 4.38 11.96
CA PRO A 187 6.40 3.51 10.85
C PRO A 187 7.38 2.37 10.57
N GLN A 188 8.58 2.42 11.16
CA GLN A 188 9.61 1.39 11.01
C GLN A 188 9.50 0.27 12.05
N ASN A 189 8.42 0.25 12.84
CA ASN A 189 8.12 -0.82 13.80
C ASN A 189 6.62 -1.05 13.92
N LEU A 190 5.99 -1.52 12.84
CA LEU A 190 4.59 -1.89 12.77
C LEU A 190 4.46 -3.37 12.44
N ASP A 191 3.64 -4.07 13.19
CA ASP A 191 3.27 -5.45 12.86
C ASP A 191 2.34 -5.49 11.66
N LEU A 192 2.56 -6.45 10.77
CA LEU A 192 1.71 -6.69 9.60
C LEU A 192 1.36 -8.18 9.47
N GLU A 193 0.11 -8.45 9.11
CA GLU A 193 -0.43 -9.78 8.93
C GLU A 193 -1.34 -9.85 7.71
N LEU A 194 -1.29 -10.96 6.97
CA LEU A 194 -2.29 -11.28 5.96
C LEU A 194 -2.92 -12.63 6.26
N LYS A 195 -4.25 -12.67 6.24
CA LYS A 195 -5.04 -13.89 6.33
C LYS A 195 -5.75 -14.17 5.01
N LEU A 196 -5.73 -15.45 4.63
CA LEU A 196 -6.52 -15.99 3.53
C LEU A 196 -7.57 -16.94 4.10
N ASN A 197 -8.85 -16.63 3.92
CA ASN A 197 -9.98 -17.39 4.49
C ASN A 197 -9.84 -17.60 6.02
N GLY A 198 -9.40 -16.56 6.75
CA GLY A 198 -9.19 -16.59 8.19
C GLY A 198 -7.89 -17.27 8.65
N VAL A 199 -7.10 -17.84 7.74
CA VAL A 199 -5.82 -18.50 8.06
C VAL A 199 -4.66 -17.54 7.78
N THR A 200 -3.82 -17.27 8.77
CA THR A 200 -2.62 -16.44 8.63
C THR A 200 -1.65 -17.05 7.62
N LYS A 201 -1.27 -16.26 6.61
CA LYS A 201 -0.32 -16.61 5.56
C LYS A 201 0.97 -15.81 5.64
N GLN A 202 0.88 -14.52 5.91
CA GLN A 202 2.04 -13.66 6.09
C GLN A 202 1.97 -13.01 7.47
N ARG A 203 3.13 -12.90 8.12
CA ARG A 203 3.31 -12.13 9.36
C ARG A 203 4.72 -11.58 9.38
N GLY A 204 4.86 -10.30 9.70
CA GLY A 204 6.15 -9.63 9.75
C GLY A 204 6.06 -8.32 10.52
N ASN A 205 7.18 -7.61 10.56
CA ASN A 205 7.24 -6.28 11.15
C ASN A 205 8.09 -5.38 10.26
N THR A 206 7.71 -4.13 10.11
CA THR A 206 8.42 -3.16 9.24
C THR A 206 9.86 -2.89 9.68
N LYS A 207 10.24 -3.24 10.93
CA LYS A 207 11.64 -3.17 11.40
C LYS A 207 12.57 -4.10 10.62
N ASP A 208 12.03 -5.18 10.02
CA ASP A 208 12.77 -6.20 9.30
C ASP A 208 13.05 -5.82 7.84
N MET A 209 12.63 -4.62 7.40
CA MET A 209 12.97 -4.07 6.10
C MET A 209 14.48 -3.92 5.93
N ILE A 210 15.01 -4.34 4.77
CA ILE A 210 16.40 -4.18 4.37
C ILE A 210 16.71 -2.69 4.16
N PHE A 211 15.93 -2.03 3.32
CA PHE A 211 15.98 -0.58 3.12
C PHE A 211 14.89 0.08 3.96
N LYS A 212 15.28 1.04 4.80
CA LYS A 212 14.36 1.79 5.65
C LYS A 212 13.58 2.82 4.83
N ILE A 213 12.46 3.29 5.37
CA ILE A 213 11.52 4.18 4.65
C ILE A 213 12.21 5.45 4.15
N ASP A 214 13.06 6.07 4.96
CA ASP A 214 13.84 7.24 4.60
C ASP A 214 14.79 6.97 3.43
N GLN A 215 15.50 5.83 3.44
CA GLN A 215 16.38 5.39 2.36
C GLN A 215 15.60 5.14 1.06
N ILE A 216 14.40 4.57 1.17
CA ILE A 216 13.53 4.31 0.02
C ILE A 216 13.12 5.63 -0.65
N ILE A 217 12.67 6.62 0.14
CA ILE A 217 12.25 7.93 -0.37
C ILE A 217 13.43 8.66 -1.00
N ASN A 218 14.58 8.70 -0.32
CA ASN A 218 15.81 9.30 -0.86
C ASN A 218 16.14 8.66 -2.21
N TYR A 219 16.19 7.34 -2.28
CA TYR A 219 16.52 6.60 -3.50
C TYR A 219 15.49 6.82 -4.63
N CYS A 220 14.20 6.68 -4.35
CA CYS A 220 13.14 6.92 -5.34
C CYS A 220 13.21 8.35 -5.89
N SER A 221 13.41 9.35 -5.03
CA SER A 221 13.48 10.75 -5.42
C SER A 221 14.73 11.07 -6.25
N SER A 222 15.80 10.27 -6.15
CA SER A 222 16.99 10.43 -7.01
C SER A 222 16.71 10.02 -8.45
N ILE A 223 15.73 9.14 -8.68
CA ILE A 223 15.36 8.62 -10.00
C ILE A 223 14.23 9.43 -10.63
N VAL A 224 13.13 9.64 -9.89
CA VAL A 224 11.93 10.35 -10.38
C VAL A 224 11.54 11.46 -9.43
N THR A 225 10.87 12.50 -9.93
CA THR A 225 10.20 13.47 -9.05
C THR A 225 9.03 12.79 -8.35
N LEU A 226 8.99 12.86 -7.03
CA LEU A 226 7.84 12.45 -6.24
C LEU A 226 6.83 13.59 -6.19
N GLU A 227 5.57 13.27 -6.43
CA GLU A 227 4.46 14.23 -6.39
C GLU A 227 3.51 13.87 -5.23
N PRO A 228 2.78 14.86 -4.67
CA PRO A 228 1.73 14.57 -3.70
C PRO A 228 0.74 13.53 -4.25
N GLY A 229 0.47 12.48 -3.47
CA GLY A 229 -0.38 11.37 -3.87
C GLY A 229 0.33 10.18 -4.50
N ASP A 230 1.61 10.28 -4.78
CA ASP A 230 2.36 9.10 -5.19
C ASP A 230 2.40 8.08 -4.05
N ILE A 231 2.35 6.81 -4.42
CA ILE A 231 2.38 5.69 -3.49
C ILE A 231 3.71 4.98 -3.62
N ILE A 232 4.35 4.68 -2.49
CA ILE A 232 5.50 3.80 -2.44
C ILE A 232 5.11 2.56 -1.63
N ALA A 233 5.09 1.39 -2.29
CA ALA A 233 4.90 0.08 -1.68
C ALA A 233 6.26 -0.45 -1.23
N THR A 234 6.41 -0.74 0.07
CA THR A 234 7.72 -0.87 0.72
C THR A 234 8.28 -2.29 0.74
N GLY A 235 7.61 -3.23 0.07
CA GLY A 235 7.96 -4.64 0.08
C GLY A 235 7.17 -5.44 1.10
N THR A 236 7.17 -6.76 0.92
CA THR A 236 6.39 -7.73 1.67
C THR A 236 7.27 -8.67 2.50
N PRO A 237 6.83 -9.15 3.68
CA PRO A 237 7.48 -10.24 4.40
C PRO A 237 7.28 -11.60 3.68
N ASP A 238 7.91 -12.64 4.19
CA ASP A 238 7.72 -14.02 3.75
C ASP A 238 6.30 -14.55 3.97
N GLY A 239 5.99 -15.73 3.41
CA GLY A 239 4.68 -16.35 3.42
C GLY A 239 3.80 -15.95 2.24
N VAL A 240 4.39 -15.42 1.16
CA VAL A 240 3.65 -15.15 -0.10
C VAL A 240 3.09 -16.46 -0.67
N GLY A 241 1.88 -16.40 -1.20
CA GLY A 241 1.24 -17.63 -1.67
C GLY A 241 0.05 -17.39 -2.58
N PRO A 242 -0.43 -18.48 -3.22
CA PRO A 242 -1.52 -18.41 -4.17
C PRO A 242 -2.87 -18.22 -3.48
N PHE A 243 -3.76 -17.56 -4.20
CA PHE A 243 -5.18 -17.49 -3.90
C PHE A 243 -6.01 -17.69 -5.18
N LYS A 244 -7.31 -17.91 -5.03
CA LYS A 244 -8.23 -18.24 -6.13
C LYS A 244 -9.57 -17.53 -5.98
N LYS A 245 -10.36 -17.57 -7.04
CA LYS A 245 -11.73 -17.08 -7.04
C LYS A 245 -12.55 -17.66 -5.89
N GLY A 246 -13.29 -16.79 -5.19
CA GLY A 246 -14.09 -17.10 -4.01
C GLY A 246 -13.35 -16.96 -2.68
N ASP A 247 -12.04 -16.78 -2.71
CA ASP A 247 -11.25 -16.54 -1.49
C ASP A 247 -11.53 -15.15 -0.91
N ARG A 248 -11.26 -15.01 0.39
CA ARG A 248 -11.30 -13.74 1.13
C ARG A 248 -9.93 -13.43 1.70
N ILE A 249 -9.48 -12.20 1.48
CA ILE A 249 -8.20 -11.69 1.96
C ILE A 249 -8.47 -10.62 3.01
N GLU A 250 -7.78 -10.72 4.15
CA GLU A 250 -7.75 -9.72 5.20
C GLU A 250 -6.28 -9.36 5.47
N ALA A 251 -5.91 -8.12 5.19
CA ALA A 251 -4.58 -7.59 5.44
C ALA A 251 -4.65 -6.55 6.55
N THR A 252 -3.90 -6.75 7.62
CA THR A 252 -3.89 -5.89 8.81
C THR A 252 -2.49 -5.32 9.00
N ILE A 253 -2.39 -4.01 9.24
CA ILE A 253 -1.18 -3.36 9.74
C ILE A 253 -1.53 -2.60 11.01
N GLU A 254 -0.69 -2.75 12.02
CA GLU A 254 -0.82 -2.09 13.32
C GLU A 254 -1.07 -0.59 13.16
N SER A 255 -1.99 -0.03 13.92
CA SER A 255 -2.42 1.37 13.91
C SER A 255 -3.10 1.87 12.61
N ILE A 256 -3.10 1.08 11.53
CA ILE A 256 -3.77 1.44 10.27
C ILE A 256 -5.16 0.81 10.19
N GLY A 257 -5.28 -0.48 10.55
CA GLY A 257 -6.54 -1.21 10.51
C GLY A 257 -6.47 -2.45 9.63
N THR A 258 -7.61 -2.86 9.07
CA THR A 258 -7.72 -4.08 8.25
C THR A 258 -8.39 -3.80 6.92
N LEU A 259 -7.66 -4.06 5.83
CA LEU A 259 -8.18 -4.07 4.47
C LEU A 259 -8.80 -5.44 4.16
N LYS A 260 -10.07 -5.46 3.78
CA LYS A 260 -10.82 -6.69 3.45
C LYS A 260 -11.21 -6.69 1.98
N LEU A 261 -11.01 -7.81 1.30
CA LEU A 261 -11.22 -7.96 -0.13
C LEU A 261 -11.81 -9.34 -0.44
N GLY A 262 -12.65 -9.39 -1.46
CA GLY A 262 -13.05 -10.64 -2.11
C GLY A 262 -12.18 -10.92 -3.35
N VAL A 263 -12.31 -12.13 -3.89
CA VAL A 263 -11.69 -12.56 -5.15
C VAL A 263 -12.77 -13.05 -6.11
N ALA A 264 -12.88 -12.45 -7.29
CA ALA A 264 -13.90 -12.75 -8.29
C ALA A 264 -13.34 -13.34 -9.59
#